data_c782c3cd31f3584dbc25653a559c97a2
#
_entry.id   c782c3cd31f3584dbc25653a559c97a2
#
_cell.length_a   1.000
_cell.length_b   1.000
_cell.length_c   1.000
_cell.angle_alpha   90.00
_cell.angle_beta   90.00
_cell.angle_gamma   90.00
#
_symmetry.space_group_name_H-M   'P 1'
#
loop_
_entity.id
_entity.type
_entity.pdbx_description
1 polymer ?
#
loop_
_entity_poly.entity_id
_entity_poly.type
_entity_poly.pdbx_seq_one_letter_code
_entity_poly.pdbx_strand_id
1 'polypeptide(L)'
;SKMKKDVNNLFYSPKFIEDRRVKENIIEVLGKNKILKSGSLKINLKDAKFVVCEYPQTAYIESFLTVPTFLVCDVDKTFIPDKNLKKIYLLLKKNNLLFKNMDSFIKFINKNSSSVDKFWEQSKIKKIRKKFENKFSINTLNNLLCSWENFLKKQKKIYDKKK
;
A
#
# COMPACT_ATOMS: atom_id res chain seq x y z
N SER A 1 21.34 5.70 4.98
CA SER A 1 21.56 6.41 3.69
C SER A 1 20.60 7.57 3.57
N LYS A 2 21.06 8.73 3.08
CA LYS A 2 20.21 9.92 2.91
C LYS A 2 19.54 9.92 1.53
N MET A 3 18.30 10.38 1.45
CA MET A 3 17.63 10.65 0.18
C MET A 3 18.28 11.81 -0.56
N LYS A 4 18.27 11.76 -1.90
CA LYS A 4 18.72 12.87 -2.74
C LYS A 4 17.80 14.10 -2.57
N LYS A 5 18.33 15.31 -2.82
CA LYS A 5 17.60 16.57 -2.64
C LYS A 5 16.30 16.68 -3.47
N ASP A 6 16.25 16.08 -4.63
CA ASP A 6 15.08 16.05 -5.52
C ASP A 6 13.92 15.19 -5.00
N VAL A 7 14.17 14.38 -3.95
CA VAL A 7 13.17 13.54 -3.25
C VAL A 7 12.76 14.13 -1.89
N ASN A 8 13.27 15.31 -1.54
CA ASN A 8 13.11 15.91 -0.20
C ASN A 8 11.74 16.53 0.11
N ASN A 9 10.74 16.39 -0.74
CA ASN A 9 9.37 16.79 -0.44
C ASN A 9 8.57 15.62 0.13
N LEU A 10 9.02 15.08 1.26
CA LEU A 10 8.29 14.07 2.00
C LEU A 10 7.20 14.74 2.84
N PHE A 11 5.99 14.20 2.73
CA PHE A 11 4.89 14.55 3.59
C PHE A 11 4.45 13.30 4.34
N TYR A 12 4.12 13.47 5.61
CA TYR A 12 3.55 12.41 6.42
C TYR A 12 2.04 12.60 6.52
N SER A 13 1.28 11.57 6.14
CA SER A 13 -0.18 11.55 6.27
C SER A 13 -0.57 10.61 7.40
N PRO A 14 -0.81 11.14 8.61
CA PRO A 14 -1.23 10.32 9.73
C PRO A 14 -2.69 9.92 9.55
N LYS A 15 -2.99 8.63 9.59
CA LYS A 15 -4.39 8.18 9.68
C LYS A 15 -4.84 8.10 11.14
N PHE A 16 -3.94 7.74 12.03
CA PHE A 16 -4.15 7.67 13.47
C PHE A 16 -2.83 8.00 14.18
N ILE A 17 -2.68 9.21 14.68
CA ILE A 17 -1.62 9.50 15.63
C ILE A 17 -2.28 9.70 16.98
N GLU A 18 -2.53 8.62 17.66
CA GLU A 18 -2.86 8.63 19.08
C GLU A 18 -1.59 8.76 19.94
N ASP A 19 -0.45 8.27 19.45
CA ASP A 19 0.82 8.42 20.18
C ASP A 19 1.47 9.77 19.89
N ARG A 20 1.37 10.67 20.89
CA ARG A 20 1.97 12.00 20.89
C ARG A 20 3.46 11.98 20.59
N ARG A 21 4.20 10.98 21.11
CA ARG A 21 5.65 10.85 20.93
C ARG A 21 6.02 10.55 19.48
N VAL A 22 5.24 9.71 18.79
CA VAL A 22 5.44 9.42 17.36
C VAL A 22 5.26 10.70 16.53
N LYS A 23 4.24 11.49 16.84
CA LYS A 23 3.99 12.77 16.17
C LYS A 23 5.12 13.77 16.40
N GLU A 24 5.59 13.89 17.63
CA GLU A 24 6.68 14.80 18.00
C GLU A 24 7.98 14.40 17.28
N ASN A 25 8.34 13.13 17.25
CA ASN A 25 9.50 12.62 16.50
C ASN A 25 9.39 12.89 14.99
N ILE A 26 8.21 12.74 14.41
CA ILE A 26 8.00 13.03 12.98
C ILE A 26 8.11 14.53 12.72
N ILE A 27 7.57 15.37 13.59
CA ILE A 27 7.70 16.84 13.50
C ILE A 27 9.16 17.26 13.60
N GLU A 28 9.92 16.65 14.52
CA GLU A 28 11.35 16.91 14.69
C GLU A 28 12.14 16.56 13.42
N VAL A 29 11.86 15.42 12.80
CA VAL A 29 12.60 14.92 11.63
C VAL A 29 12.19 15.61 10.33
N LEU A 30 10.89 15.81 10.10
CA LEU A 30 10.36 16.33 8.83
C LEU A 30 9.98 17.81 8.87
N GLY A 31 9.69 18.35 10.06
CA GLY A 31 9.11 19.68 10.24
C GLY A 31 7.58 19.64 10.26
N LYS A 32 6.99 20.59 11.03
CA LYS A 32 5.53 20.66 11.22
C LYS A 32 4.74 20.89 9.93
N ASN A 33 5.31 21.63 9.00
CA ASN A 33 4.71 21.95 7.69
C ASN A 33 4.69 20.74 6.72
N LYS A 34 5.36 19.66 7.07
CA LYS A 34 5.39 18.40 6.29
C LYS A 34 4.36 17.37 6.74
N ILE A 35 3.56 17.70 7.75
CA ILE A 35 2.45 16.85 8.17
C ILE A 35 1.20 17.28 7.42
N LEU A 36 0.64 16.37 6.63
CA LEU A 36 -0.61 16.61 5.94
C LEU A 36 -1.75 16.71 6.96
N LYS A 37 -2.63 17.67 6.76
CA LYS A 37 -3.87 17.75 7.52
C LYS A 37 -4.71 16.49 7.24
N SER A 38 -5.44 16.04 8.24
CA SER A 38 -6.36 14.90 8.07
C SER A 38 -7.34 15.21 6.93
N GLY A 39 -7.31 14.37 5.92
CA GLY A 39 -8.13 14.49 4.72
C GLY A 39 -8.33 13.14 4.07
N SER A 40 -9.17 13.09 3.05
CA SER A 40 -9.31 11.85 2.28
C SER A 40 -7.97 11.50 1.62
N LEU A 41 -7.59 10.22 1.71
CA LEU A 41 -6.38 9.71 1.05
C LEU A 41 -6.33 10.10 -0.43
N LYS A 42 -7.46 10.06 -1.13
CA LYS A 42 -7.59 10.45 -2.54
C LYS A 42 -7.12 11.88 -2.83
N ILE A 43 -7.37 12.82 -1.92
CA ILE A 43 -6.94 14.22 -2.09
C ILE A 43 -5.42 14.29 -2.00
N ASN A 44 -4.83 13.59 -1.04
CA ASN A 44 -3.39 13.59 -0.81
C ASN A 44 -2.61 12.85 -1.92
N LEU A 45 -3.26 11.89 -2.60
CA LEU A 45 -2.62 11.12 -3.67
C LEU A 45 -2.50 11.88 -5.00
N LYS A 46 -3.31 12.91 -5.23
CA LYS A 46 -3.33 13.63 -6.53
C LYS A 46 -1.97 14.21 -6.92
N ASP A 47 -1.26 14.76 -5.94
CA ASP A 47 0.01 15.45 -6.15
C ASP A 47 1.22 14.61 -5.72
N ALA A 48 0.99 13.37 -5.29
CA ALA A 48 2.03 12.48 -4.83
C ALA A 48 2.77 11.85 -6.02
N LYS A 49 4.07 12.11 -6.15
CA LYS A 49 4.94 11.43 -7.11
C LYS A 49 5.05 9.93 -6.82
N PHE A 50 5.05 9.56 -5.56
CA PHE A 50 4.95 8.18 -5.08
C PHE A 50 4.53 8.15 -3.61
N VAL A 51 4.08 6.99 -3.16
CA VAL A 51 3.67 6.73 -1.78
C VAL A 51 4.52 5.62 -1.19
N VAL A 52 4.86 5.75 0.08
CA VAL A 52 5.52 4.71 0.88
C VAL A 52 4.61 4.33 2.02
N CYS A 53 4.32 3.05 2.12
CA CYS A 53 3.52 2.48 3.20
C CYS A 53 4.38 1.53 4.04
N GLU A 54 4.22 1.56 5.34
CA GLU A 54 4.89 0.63 6.27
C GLU A 54 4.08 -0.64 6.52
N TYR A 55 2.78 -0.60 6.24
CA TYR A 55 1.87 -1.73 6.45
C TYR A 55 0.97 -1.96 5.23
N PRO A 56 0.69 -3.22 4.87
CA PRO A 56 -0.19 -3.58 3.76
C PRO A 56 -1.68 -3.51 4.15
N GLN A 57 -2.12 -2.35 4.58
CA GLN A 57 -3.52 -2.05 4.95
C GLN A 57 -4.27 -1.36 3.82
N THR A 58 -5.49 -0.93 4.07
CA THR A 58 -6.38 -0.27 3.11
C THR A 58 -5.69 0.88 2.37
N ALA A 59 -4.95 1.73 3.08
CA ALA A 59 -4.22 2.85 2.48
C ALA A 59 -3.17 2.38 1.44
N TYR A 60 -2.48 1.26 1.70
CA TYR A 60 -1.56 0.67 0.74
C TYR A 60 -2.31 0.18 -0.50
N ILE A 61 -3.43 -0.53 -0.31
CA ILE A 61 -4.21 -1.09 -1.41
C ILE A 61 -4.75 0.04 -2.30
N GLU A 62 -5.36 1.06 -1.72
CA GLU A 62 -5.89 2.21 -2.44
C GLU A 62 -4.80 2.98 -3.20
N SER A 63 -3.67 3.23 -2.55
CA SER A 63 -2.53 3.93 -3.18
C SER A 63 -1.92 3.10 -4.30
N PHE A 64 -1.74 1.80 -4.11
CA PHE A 64 -1.12 0.89 -5.07
C PHE A 64 -1.93 0.77 -6.38
N LEU A 65 -3.22 1.03 -6.34
CA LEU A 65 -4.07 1.04 -7.53
C LEU A 65 -4.08 2.38 -8.28
N THR A 66 -3.63 3.46 -7.63
CA THR A 66 -3.73 4.83 -8.15
C THR A 66 -2.40 5.46 -8.54
N VAL A 67 -1.39 5.35 -7.69
CA VAL A 67 -0.09 6.02 -7.88
C VAL A 67 1.08 5.07 -7.62
N PRO A 68 2.30 5.38 -8.05
CA PRO A 68 3.48 4.61 -7.68
C PRO A 68 3.56 4.42 -6.17
N THR A 69 3.44 3.17 -5.71
CA THR A 69 3.39 2.87 -4.28
C THR A 69 4.33 1.74 -3.93
N PHE A 70 5.09 1.96 -2.86
CA PHE A 70 6.06 1.02 -2.33
C PHE A 70 5.69 0.61 -0.91
N LEU A 71 5.87 -0.66 -0.60
CA LEU A 71 5.70 -1.19 0.73
C LEU A 71 7.09 -1.38 1.36
N VAL A 72 7.28 -0.84 2.56
CA VAL A 72 8.54 -0.98 3.31
C VAL A 72 8.23 -1.63 4.65
N CYS A 73 8.31 -2.94 4.69
CA CYS A 73 8.12 -3.71 5.92
C CYS A 73 8.83 -5.06 5.86
N ASP A 74 9.25 -5.55 7.00
CA ASP A 74 9.74 -6.93 7.14
C ASP A 74 8.54 -7.86 7.33
N VAL A 75 7.96 -8.28 6.20
CA VAL A 75 6.74 -9.11 6.17
C VAL A 75 6.90 -10.38 7.00
N ASP A 76 8.09 -10.96 6.99
CA ASP A 76 8.36 -12.21 7.71
C ASP A 76 8.36 -12.02 9.24
N LYS A 77 8.61 -10.79 9.72
CA LYS A 77 8.60 -10.43 11.14
C LYS A 77 7.30 -9.78 11.59
N THR A 78 6.64 -9.03 10.70
CA THR A 78 5.51 -8.18 11.07
C THR A 78 4.20 -8.95 11.14
N PHE A 79 4.03 -9.94 10.27
CA PHE A 79 2.83 -10.79 10.26
C PHE A 79 3.11 -12.07 9.45
N ILE A 80 2.35 -13.13 9.77
CA ILE A 80 2.41 -14.39 9.03
C ILE A 80 1.32 -14.36 7.95
N PRO A 81 1.67 -14.10 6.70
CA PRO A 81 0.68 -14.10 5.63
C PRO A 81 0.21 -15.53 5.33
N ASP A 82 -1.04 -15.66 4.94
CA ASP A 82 -1.52 -16.94 4.41
C ASP A 82 -0.72 -17.34 3.14
N LYS A 83 -0.82 -18.61 2.74
CA LYS A 83 -0.06 -19.15 1.60
C LYS A 83 -0.30 -18.36 0.30
N ASN A 84 -1.50 -17.81 0.09
CA ASN A 84 -1.85 -17.08 -1.13
C ASN A 84 -1.27 -15.67 -1.10
N LEU A 85 -1.32 -15.00 0.05
CA LEU A 85 -0.71 -13.69 0.26
C LEU A 85 0.82 -13.77 0.17
N LYS A 86 1.43 -14.83 0.70
CA LYS A 86 2.88 -15.04 0.61
C LYS A 86 3.39 -15.01 -0.85
N LYS A 87 2.66 -15.62 -1.78
CA LYS A 87 3.01 -15.58 -3.22
C LYS A 87 3.00 -14.16 -3.77
N ILE A 88 2.03 -13.34 -3.36
CA ILE A 88 1.93 -11.93 -3.77
C ILE A 88 3.09 -11.13 -3.20
N TYR A 89 3.41 -11.28 -1.92
CA TYR A 89 4.53 -10.56 -1.30
C TYR A 89 5.88 -10.92 -1.93
N LEU A 90 6.11 -12.19 -2.25
CA LEU A 90 7.31 -12.62 -2.98
C LEU A 90 7.38 -11.96 -4.37
N LEU A 91 6.24 -11.85 -5.06
CA LEU A 91 6.16 -11.16 -6.35
C LEU A 91 6.47 -9.67 -6.23
N LEU A 92 5.92 -8.99 -5.22
CA LEU A 92 6.22 -7.58 -4.94
C LEU A 92 7.71 -7.38 -4.62
N LYS A 93 8.28 -8.23 -3.75
CA LYS A 93 9.69 -8.18 -3.36
C LYS A 93 10.62 -8.36 -4.57
N LYS A 94 10.36 -9.39 -5.41
CA LYS A 94 11.15 -9.66 -6.63
C LYS A 94 11.14 -8.48 -7.63
N ASN A 95 10.12 -7.63 -7.58
CA ASN A 95 9.95 -6.54 -8.53
C ASN A 95 10.15 -5.15 -7.92
N ASN A 96 10.85 -5.05 -6.79
CA ASN A 96 11.15 -3.79 -6.12
C ASN A 96 9.90 -2.94 -5.77
N LEU A 97 8.81 -3.60 -5.39
CA LEU A 97 7.59 -2.98 -4.90
C LEU A 97 7.42 -3.18 -3.38
N LEU A 98 8.18 -4.12 -2.82
CA LEU A 98 8.30 -4.40 -1.39
C LEU A 98 9.76 -4.44 -0.99
N PHE A 99 10.10 -3.68 0.06
CA PHE A 99 11.42 -3.59 0.66
C PHE A 99 11.38 -4.03 2.12
N LYS A 100 12.41 -4.74 2.56
CA LYS A 100 12.49 -5.23 3.93
C LYS A 100 12.69 -4.11 4.94
N ASN A 101 13.39 -3.05 4.54
CA ASN A 101 13.74 -1.91 5.39
C ASN A 101 13.90 -0.63 4.56
N MET A 102 13.91 0.50 5.25
CA MET A 102 14.01 1.82 4.65
C MET A 102 15.33 2.04 3.89
N ASP A 103 16.45 1.48 4.34
CA ASP A 103 17.73 1.64 3.65
C ASP A 103 17.74 1.03 2.25
N SER A 104 17.15 -0.15 2.11
CA SER A 104 17.02 -0.80 0.80
C SER A 104 16.09 -0.02 -0.14
N PHE A 105 15.01 0.54 0.39
CA PHE A 105 14.13 1.43 -0.35
C PHE A 105 14.85 2.73 -0.78
N ILE A 106 15.56 3.39 0.14
CA ILE A 106 16.28 4.63 -0.16
C ILE A 106 17.34 4.41 -1.26
N LYS A 107 18.09 3.30 -1.20
CA LYS A 107 19.04 2.94 -2.27
C LYS A 107 18.35 2.81 -3.62
N PHE A 108 17.20 2.15 -3.66
CA PHE A 108 16.42 1.99 -4.87
C PHE A 108 15.88 3.33 -5.39
N ILE A 109 15.24 4.14 -4.54
CA ILE A 109 14.62 5.38 -4.96
C ILE A 109 15.67 6.42 -5.40
N ASN A 110 16.81 6.49 -4.73
CA ASN A 110 17.91 7.35 -5.14
C ASN A 110 18.46 7.03 -6.54
N LYS A 111 18.38 5.77 -6.95
CA LYS A 111 18.76 5.34 -8.31
C LYS A 111 17.68 5.64 -9.36
N ASN A 112 16.42 5.67 -8.95
CA ASN A 112 15.26 5.68 -9.85
C ASN A 112 14.37 6.92 -9.69
N SER A 113 14.73 7.92 -8.88
CA SER A 113 13.85 9.06 -8.52
C SER A 113 13.33 9.83 -9.71
N SER A 114 14.15 10.02 -10.74
CA SER A 114 13.77 10.71 -12.00
C SER A 114 12.89 9.86 -12.93
N SER A 115 12.77 8.58 -12.68
CA SER A 115 12.12 7.61 -13.57
C SER A 115 11.10 6.70 -12.87
N VAL A 116 10.60 7.11 -11.69
CA VAL A 116 9.60 6.33 -10.93
C VAL A 116 8.36 6.06 -11.78
N ASP A 117 7.89 7.05 -12.53
CA ASP A 117 6.74 6.91 -13.41
C ASP A 117 7.01 5.89 -14.52
N LYS A 118 8.20 5.96 -15.16
CA LYS A 118 8.61 4.99 -16.17
C LYS A 118 8.71 3.57 -15.58
N PHE A 119 9.22 3.44 -14.36
CA PHE A 119 9.25 2.17 -13.65
C PHE A 119 7.83 1.64 -13.42
N TRP A 120 6.92 2.50 -12.95
CA TRP A 120 5.53 2.13 -12.66
C TRP A 120 4.76 1.69 -13.89
N GLU A 121 5.06 2.27 -15.04
CA GLU A 121 4.41 1.99 -16.32
C GLU A 121 5.00 0.77 -17.06
N GLN A 122 6.05 0.13 -16.54
CA GLN A 122 6.58 -1.09 -17.13
C GLN A 122 5.53 -2.19 -17.21
N SER A 123 5.49 -2.92 -18.32
CA SER A 123 4.49 -3.98 -18.56
C SER A 123 4.45 -5.04 -17.47
N LYS A 124 5.60 -5.40 -16.89
CA LYS A 124 5.70 -6.33 -15.76
C LYS A 124 5.03 -5.78 -14.50
N ILE A 125 5.18 -4.48 -14.21
CA ILE A 125 4.57 -3.83 -13.04
C ILE A 125 3.05 -3.71 -13.25
N LYS A 126 2.60 -3.31 -14.44
CA LYS A 126 1.17 -3.31 -14.81
C LYS A 126 0.52 -4.68 -14.60
N LYS A 127 1.18 -5.76 -15.02
CA LYS A 127 0.70 -7.13 -14.78
C LYS A 127 0.58 -7.48 -13.29
N ILE A 128 1.53 -7.02 -12.47
CA ILE A 128 1.48 -7.22 -11.01
C ILE A 128 0.32 -6.43 -10.42
N ARG A 129 0.17 -5.16 -10.79
CA ARG A 129 -0.95 -4.30 -10.35
C ARG A 129 -2.30 -4.94 -10.68
N LYS A 130 -2.46 -5.45 -11.91
CA LYS A 130 -3.69 -6.15 -12.32
C LYS A 130 -3.97 -7.40 -11.49
N LYS A 131 -2.94 -8.20 -11.18
CA LYS A 131 -3.10 -9.36 -10.26
C LYS A 131 -3.48 -8.93 -8.86
N PHE A 132 -2.89 -7.84 -8.38
CA PHE A 132 -3.18 -7.27 -7.07
C PHE A 132 -4.61 -6.71 -7.04
N GLU A 133 -5.01 -5.95 -8.03
CA GLU A 133 -6.36 -5.44 -8.23
C GLU A 133 -7.40 -6.57 -8.19
N ASN A 134 -7.20 -7.62 -8.99
CA ASN A 134 -8.11 -8.77 -9.02
C ASN A 134 -8.22 -9.51 -7.69
N LYS A 135 -7.20 -9.42 -6.83
CA LYS A 135 -7.19 -10.06 -5.51
C LYS A 135 -7.83 -9.21 -4.41
N PHE A 136 -7.61 -7.89 -4.46
CA PHE A 136 -7.92 -6.99 -3.35
C PHE A 136 -8.93 -5.90 -3.71
N SER A 137 -9.15 -5.62 -5.01
CA SER A 137 -10.18 -4.68 -5.38
C SER A 137 -11.53 -5.28 -5.02
N ILE A 138 -12.26 -4.54 -4.23
CA ILE A 138 -13.67 -4.80 -4.04
C ILE A 138 -14.29 -4.68 -5.43
N ASN A 139 -14.68 -5.81 -5.93
CA ASN A 139 -15.39 -5.96 -7.18
C ASN A 139 -16.41 -4.85 -7.37
N THR A 140 -16.67 -4.48 -8.62
CA THR A 140 -17.78 -3.60 -8.99
C THR A 140 -19.01 -3.92 -8.16
N LEU A 141 -19.87 -2.96 -7.91
CA LEU A 141 -21.09 -3.12 -7.09
C LEU A 141 -21.85 -4.40 -7.41
N ASN A 142 -21.94 -4.77 -8.69
CA ASN A 142 -22.58 -6.00 -9.16
C ASN A 142 -21.90 -7.27 -8.62
N ASN A 143 -20.57 -7.32 -8.58
CA ASN A 143 -19.85 -8.46 -8.02
C ASN A 143 -19.96 -8.53 -6.50
N LEU A 144 -20.07 -7.38 -5.82
CA LEU A 144 -20.34 -7.32 -4.39
C LEU A 144 -21.72 -7.92 -4.09
N LEU A 145 -22.75 -7.51 -4.83
CA LEU A 145 -24.12 -8.03 -4.69
C LEU A 145 -24.16 -9.54 -4.97
N CYS A 146 -23.54 -10.02 -6.06
CA CYS A 146 -23.45 -11.46 -6.35
C CYS A 146 -22.69 -12.22 -5.26
N SER A 147 -21.64 -11.66 -4.69
CA SER A 147 -20.89 -12.28 -3.60
C SER A 147 -21.73 -12.39 -2.33
N TRP A 148 -22.50 -11.36 -1.99
CA TRP A 148 -23.44 -11.36 -0.87
C TRP A 148 -24.56 -12.36 -1.09
N GLU A 149 -25.17 -12.39 -2.28
CA GLU A 149 -26.22 -13.35 -2.63
C GLU A 149 -25.74 -14.79 -2.49
N ASN A 150 -24.54 -15.09 -3.00
CA ASN A 150 -23.94 -16.43 -2.87
C ASN A 150 -23.62 -16.78 -1.42
N PHE A 151 -23.16 -15.83 -0.62
CA PHE A 151 -22.95 -16.01 0.82
C PHE A 151 -24.26 -16.35 1.53
N LEU A 152 -25.33 -15.57 1.28
CA LEU A 152 -26.63 -15.79 1.89
C LEU A 152 -27.24 -17.14 1.50
N LYS A 153 -27.13 -17.52 0.22
CA LYS A 153 -27.58 -18.85 -0.26
C LYS A 153 -26.83 -19.99 0.46
N LYS A 154 -25.52 -19.81 0.69
CA LYS A 154 -24.72 -20.79 1.44
C LYS A 154 -25.13 -20.88 2.90
N GLN A 155 -25.39 -19.75 3.57
CA GLN A 155 -25.86 -19.73 4.96
C GLN A 155 -27.23 -20.40 5.10
N LYS A 156 -28.16 -20.11 4.18
CA LYS A 156 -29.47 -20.77 4.16
C LYS A 156 -29.33 -22.29 4.07
N LYS A 157 -28.52 -22.82 3.13
CA LYS A 157 -28.27 -24.26 3.01
C LYS A 157 -27.71 -24.90 4.26
N ILE A 158 -26.87 -24.17 5.04
CA ILE A 158 -26.34 -24.65 6.32
C ILE A 158 -27.42 -24.68 7.38
N TYR A 159 -28.28 -23.68 7.41
CA TYR A 159 -29.40 -23.60 8.34
C TYR A 159 -30.43 -24.71 8.10
N ASP A 160 -30.80 -24.92 6.84
CA ASP A 160 -31.77 -25.94 6.42
C ASP A 160 -31.30 -27.38 6.70
N LYS A 161 -29.96 -27.61 6.75
CA LYS A 161 -29.37 -28.91 7.12
C LYS A 161 -29.33 -29.19 8.64
N LYS A 162 -29.56 -28.18 9.48
CA LYS A 162 -29.54 -28.27 10.93
C LYS A 162 -30.95 -28.45 11.52
N LYS A 163 -31.98 -28.38 10.71
CA LYS A 163 -33.35 -28.73 11.02
C LYS A 163 -33.64 -30.17 10.64
#